data_959ec7627e6fa966eab9d993e74a9c34
#
_entry.id   959ec7627e6fa966eab9d993e74a9c34
#
_cell.length_a   1.000
_cell.length_b   1.000
_cell.length_c   1.000
_cell.angle_alpha   90.00
_cell.angle_beta   90.00
_cell.angle_gamma   90.00
#
_symmetry.space_group_name_H-M   'P 1'
#
loop_
_entity.id
_entity.type
_entity.pdbx_description
1 polymer ?
#
loop_
_entity_poly.entity_id
_entity_poly.type
_entity_poly.pdbx_seq_one_letter_code
_entity_poly.pdbx_strand_id
1 'polypeptide(L)'
;FRHSKDGKFIYLRYELKKAIYVYTYKTGDRAPVIEKIQTISTTSTKKPDNLTAACAMRMSVDQKYIYCTNAGENTISVYKRDEETGLLTMICCLPISGAYPKDVAVFPDGRHIASVNHDSGTISFFKVDYEKGLLVMSGRSIPVNEPNCCAIVKIGD
;
A
#
# COMPACT_ATOMS: atom_id res chain seq x y z
N PHE A 1 4.95 9.25 0.78
CA PHE A 1 3.58 9.79 0.99
C PHE A 1 2.77 9.74 -0.30
N ARG A 2 1.44 9.90 -0.17
CA ARG A 2 0.48 10.07 -1.27
C ARG A 2 -0.48 11.19 -0.91
N HIS A 3 -1.04 11.84 -1.90
CA HIS A 3 -2.12 12.82 -1.73
C HIS A 3 -3.32 12.42 -2.58
N SER A 4 -4.52 12.85 -2.19
CA SER A 4 -5.72 12.69 -3.00
C SER A 4 -5.69 13.63 -4.22
N LYS A 5 -6.38 13.26 -5.31
CA LYS A 5 -6.42 14.08 -6.55
C LYS A 5 -7.01 15.47 -6.32
N ASP A 6 -7.96 15.57 -5.39
CA ASP A 6 -8.60 16.82 -5.00
C ASP A 6 -7.74 17.68 -4.05
N GLY A 7 -6.54 17.19 -3.67
CA GLY A 7 -5.61 17.88 -2.81
C GLY A 7 -6.01 17.99 -1.33
N LYS A 8 -7.15 17.39 -0.91
CA LYS A 8 -7.68 17.58 0.45
C LYS A 8 -7.02 16.70 1.50
N PHE A 9 -6.44 15.56 1.10
CA PHE A 9 -5.92 14.57 2.03
C PHE A 9 -4.49 14.17 1.69
N ILE A 10 -3.69 13.97 2.75
CA ILE A 10 -2.32 13.45 2.66
C ILE A 10 -2.24 12.17 3.47
N TYR A 11 -1.65 11.14 2.88
CA TYR A 11 -1.38 9.84 3.48
C TYR A 11 0.13 9.70 3.66
N LEU A 12 0.58 9.60 4.90
CA LEU A 12 1.98 9.49 5.25
C LEU A 12 2.26 8.15 5.94
N ARG A 13 3.04 7.31 5.30
CA ARG A 13 3.49 6.04 5.89
C ARG A 13 4.70 6.28 6.78
N TYR A 14 4.63 5.76 7.99
CA TYR A 14 5.74 5.71 8.93
C TYR A 14 6.28 4.28 8.99
N GLU A 15 7.53 4.10 8.56
CA GLU A 15 8.18 2.82 8.43
C GLU A 15 8.25 2.05 9.74
N LEU A 16 8.97 2.59 10.73
CA LEU A 16 9.18 1.93 12.02
C LEU A 16 7.96 1.95 12.94
N LYS A 17 7.05 2.90 12.76
CA LYS A 17 5.78 2.94 13.50
C LYS A 17 4.74 1.98 12.92
N LYS A 18 5.02 1.41 11.73
CA LYS A 18 4.10 0.47 11.07
C LYS A 18 2.68 1.04 10.97
N ALA A 19 2.60 2.30 10.56
CA ALA A 19 1.34 3.05 10.54
C ALA A 19 1.25 3.97 9.33
N ILE A 20 0.02 4.22 8.90
CA ILE A 20 -0.33 5.30 7.98
C ILE A 20 -1.02 6.39 8.81
N TYR A 21 -0.53 7.62 8.69
CA TYR A 21 -1.17 8.80 9.24
C TYR A 21 -1.92 9.50 8.11
N VAL A 22 -3.16 9.83 8.38
CA VAL A 22 -4.01 10.58 7.45
C VAL A 22 -4.15 12.01 7.95
N TYR A 23 -3.93 12.94 7.04
CA TYR A 23 -4.04 14.36 7.31
C TYR A 23 -5.03 15.01 6.35
N THR A 24 -5.76 16.00 6.84
CA THR A 24 -6.38 16.99 5.97
C THR A 24 -5.35 17.99 5.50
N TYR A 25 -5.56 18.55 4.32
CA TYR A 25 -4.76 19.65 3.77
C TYR A 25 -5.69 20.75 3.26
N LYS A 26 -5.41 21.97 3.71
CA LYS A 26 -6.13 23.16 3.24
C LYS A 26 -5.12 24.25 2.94
N THR A 27 -5.33 24.97 1.84
CA THR A 27 -4.57 26.18 1.54
C THR A 27 -4.98 27.27 2.51
N GLY A 28 -4.01 27.86 3.20
CA GLY A 28 -4.23 29.03 4.05
C GLY A 28 -3.55 30.27 3.47
N ASP A 29 -3.92 31.46 3.93
CA ASP A 29 -3.43 32.74 3.40
C ASP A 29 -1.91 32.92 3.53
N ARG A 30 -1.31 32.37 4.59
CA ARG A 30 0.14 32.50 4.88
C ARG A 30 0.88 31.16 4.82
N ALA A 31 0.20 30.06 5.15
CA ALA A 31 0.76 28.74 5.17
C ALA A 31 -0.36 27.70 5.06
N PRO A 32 -0.07 26.49 4.55
CA PRO A 32 -1.05 25.43 4.53
C PRO A 32 -1.41 24.99 5.95
N VAL A 33 -2.69 24.66 6.13
CA VAL A 33 -3.20 24.07 7.37
C VAL A 33 -3.24 22.55 7.20
N ILE A 34 -2.52 21.83 8.04
CA ILE A 34 -2.41 20.38 8.02
C ILE A 34 -2.82 19.84 9.39
N GLU A 35 -3.85 18.99 9.41
CA GLU A 35 -4.39 18.40 10.63
C GLU A 35 -4.41 16.87 10.51
N LYS A 36 -3.88 16.17 11.51
CA LYS A 36 -3.93 14.72 11.56
C LYS A 36 -5.30 14.25 11.99
N ILE A 37 -5.99 13.48 11.15
CA ILE A 37 -7.34 12.97 11.40
C ILE A 37 -7.39 11.47 11.69
N GLN A 38 -6.34 10.70 11.33
CA GLN A 38 -6.30 9.27 11.60
C GLN A 38 -4.87 8.76 11.77
N THR A 39 -4.72 7.73 12.59
CA THR A 39 -3.57 6.82 12.62
C THR A 39 -4.10 5.40 12.46
N ILE A 40 -3.64 4.65 11.45
CA ILE A 40 -4.04 3.27 11.23
C ILE A 40 -2.81 2.37 11.06
N SER A 41 -2.85 1.16 11.67
CA SER A 41 -1.77 0.18 11.57
C SER A 41 -1.58 -0.30 10.13
N THR A 42 -0.33 -0.66 9.77
CA THR A 42 -0.05 -1.38 8.51
C THR A 42 -0.01 -2.90 8.70
N THR A 43 -0.10 -3.38 9.92
CA THR A 43 -0.06 -4.81 10.26
C THR A 43 -1.36 -5.24 10.93
N SER A 44 -1.71 -6.52 10.81
CA SER A 44 -2.84 -7.12 11.51
C SER A 44 -2.51 -7.56 12.93
N THR A 45 -1.22 -7.75 13.24
CA THR A 45 -0.76 -8.19 14.55
C THR A 45 -0.72 -7.05 15.55
N LYS A 46 -1.19 -7.29 16.77
CA LYS A 46 -1.16 -6.29 17.86
C LYS A 46 0.27 -5.98 18.35
N LYS A 47 1.20 -6.90 18.12
CA LYS A 47 2.61 -6.77 18.50
C LYS A 47 3.50 -7.25 17.35
N PRO A 48 3.64 -6.48 16.28
CA PRO A 48 4.60 -6.79 15.24
C PRO A 48 6.00 -6.77 15.86
N ASP A 49 6.86 -7.72 15.45
CA ASP A 49 8.23 -7.76 15.95
C ASP A 49 9.03 -6.52 15.49
N ASN A 50 10.21 -6.34 16.08
CA ASN A 50 11.07 -5.18 15.78
C ASN A 50 11.68 -5.23 14.37
N LEU A 51 11.63 -6.39 13.71
CA LEU A 51 12.14 -6.59 12.34
C LEU A 51 11.10 -6.21 11.27
N THR A 52 9.84 -5.99 11.66
CA THR A 52 8.79 -5.59 10.73
C THR A 52 8.89 -4.10 10.40
N ALA A 53 8.85 -3.78 9.13
CA ALA A 53 8.85 -2.40 8.62
C ALA A 53 7.79 -2.22 7.54
N ALA A 54 7.05 -1.10 7.58
CA ALA A 54 6.19 -0.70 6.48
C ALA A 54 7.06 -0.14 5.35
N CYS A 55 7.13 -0.81 4.18
CA CYS A 55 8.11 -0.46 3.14
C CYS A 55 7.55 0.45 2.04
N ALA A 56 6.52 0.02 1.35
CA ALA A 56 5.93 0.81 0.27
C ALA A 56 4.47 1.15 0.55
N MET A 57 4.02 2.24 -0.04
CA MET A 57 2.62 2.61 -0.06
C MET A 57 2.24 3.08 -1.45
N ARG A 58 1.23 2.47 -2.04
CA ARG A 58 0.67 2.79 -3.36
C ARG A 58 -0.83 3.02 -3.27
N MET A 59 -1.35 3.81 -4.18
CA MET A 59 -2.77 4.10 -4.31
C MET A 59 -3.28 3.55 -5.64
N SER A 60 -4.50 3.02 -5.67
CA SER A 60 -5.16 2.62 -6.92
C SER A 60 -5.39 3.83 -7.85
N VAL A 61 -5.54 3.57 -9.14
CA VAL A 61 -5.73 4.64 -10.14
C VAL A 61 -6.99 5.46 -9.88
N ASP A 62 -8.07 4.81 -9.43
CA ASP A 62 -9.32 5.44 -9.03
C ASP A 62 -9.27 6.07 -7.62
N GLN A 63 -8.15 5.88 -6.91
CA GLN A 63 -7.91 6.37 -5.55
C GLN A 63 -8.85 5.84 -4.46
N LYS A 64 -9.58 4.76 -4.73
CA LYS A 64 -10.47 4.12 -3.74
C LYS A 64 -9.73 3.21 -2.77
N TYR A 65 -8.52 2.77 -3.13
CA TYR A 65 -7.75 1.81 -2.34
C TYR A 65 -6.31 2.25 -2.15
N ILE A 66 -5.76 1.92 -0.98
CA ILE A 66 -4.34 2.08 -0.64
C ILE A 66 -3.78 0.71 -0.27
N TYR A 67 -2.55 0.46 -0.71
CA TYR A 67 -1.79 -0.76 -0.45
C TYR A 67 -0.52 -0.42 0.31
N CYS A 68 -0.17 -1.21 1.32
CA CYS A 68 1.07 -1.05 2.05
C CYS A 68 1.75 -2.41 2.23
N THR A 69 3.04 -2.48 1.87
CA THR A 69 3.85 -3.68 2.10
C THR A 69 4.51 -3.63 3.48
N ASN A 70 4.60 -4.78 4.14
CA ASN A 70 5.23 -4.95 5.45
C ASN A 70 6.35 -5.99 5.33
N ALA A 71 7.60 -5.52 5.28
CA ALA A 71 8.77 -6.38 5.37
C ALA A 71 8.89 -6.95 6.78
N GLY A 72 9.47 -8.15 6.91
CA GLY A 72 9.51 -8.90 8.16
C GLY A 72 8.26 -9.77 8.36
N GLU A 73 7.06 -9.19 8.43
CA GLU A 73 5.81 -9.97 8.40
C GLU A 73 5.50 -10.58 7.03
N ASN A 74 6.09 -10.05 5.96
CA ASN A 74 5.89 -10.49 4.59
C ASN A 74 4.41 -10.45 4.16
N THR A 75 3.75 -9.32 4.48
CA THR A 75 2.34 -9.10 4.19
C THR A 75 2.11 -7.88 3.29
N ILE A 76 0.93 -7.85 2.66
CA ILE A 76 0.36 -6.65 2.07
C ILE A 76 -0.94 -6.33 2.79
N SER A 77 -1.06 -5.09 3.23
CA SER A 77 -2.29 -4.51 3.78
C SER A 77 -3.01 -3.72 2.70
N VAL A 78 -4.31 -3.93 2.61
CA VAL A 78 -5.20 -3.24 1.68
C VAL A 78 -6.22 -2.44 2.47
N TYR A 79 -6.39 -1.19 2.08
CA TYR A 79 -7.33 -0.27 2.72
C TYR A 79 -8.33 0.26 1.70
N LYS A 80 -9.59 0.33 2.11
CA LYS A 80 -10.60 1.15 1.44
C LYS A 80 -10.44 2.59 1.93
N ARG A 81 -10.42 3.53 1.01
CA ARG A 81 -10.43 4.95 1.28
C ARG A 81 -11.86 5.49 1.14
N ASP A 82 -12.32 6.19 2.14
CA ASP A 82 -13.50 7.03 2.04
C ASP A 82 -13.15 8.33 1.29
N GLU A 83 -13.85 8.63 0.21
CA GLU A 83 -13.53 9.76 -0.67
C GLU A 83 -13.90 11.11 -0.08
N GLU A 84 -14.90 11.15 0.80
CA GLU A 84 -15.39 12.39 1.43
C GLU A 84 -14.58 12.77 2.67
N THR A 85 -14.28 11.80 3.52
CA THR A 85 -13.59 12.01 4.80
C THR A 85 -12.09 11.78 4.72
N GLY A 86 -11.61 11.10 3.68
CA GLY A 86 -10.21 10.68 3.53
C GLY A 86 -9.81 9.50 4.42
N LEU A 87 -10.69 9.03 5.32
CA LEU A 87 -10.39 7.98 6.27
C LEU A 87 -10.14 6.62 5.59
N LEU A 88 -9.30 5.82 6.22
CA LEU A 88 -8.93 4.49 5.77
C LEU A 88 -9.57 3.42 6.66
N THR A 89 -10.10 2.38 6.02
CA THR A 89 -10.54 1.15 6.68
C THR A 89 -9.76 -0.02 6.10
N MET A 90 -9.07 -0.79 6.96
CA MET A 90 -8.34 -1.98 6.52
C MET A 90 -9.32 -3.05 6.05
N ILE A 91 -9.15 -3.51 4.80
CA ILE A 91 -9.91 -4.63 4.22
C ILE A 91 -9.26 -5.94 4.60
N CYS A 92 -7.94 -6.03 4.41
CA CYS A 92 -7.15 -7.21 4.75
C CYS A 92 -5.68 -6.84 5.01
N CYS A 93 -4.98 -7.75 5.69
CA CYS A 93 -3.54 -7.79 5.80
C CYS A 93 -3.14 -9.26 5.65
N LEU A 94 -2.62 -9.64 4.48
CA LEU A 94 -2.42 -11.04 4.10
C LEU A 94 -0.97 -11.30 3.70
N PRO A 95 -0.47 -12.52 3.99
CA PRO A 95 0.84 -12.96 3.51
C PRO A 95 0.94 -12.92 2.00
N ILE A 96 2.13 -12.59 1.51
CA ILE A 96 2.52 -12.70 0.10
C ILE A 96 3.32 -13.97 -0.12
N SER A 97 3.43 -14.38 -1.39
CA SER A 97 4.31 -15.49 -1.79
C SER A 97 5.72 -14.99 -2.04
N GLY A 98 6.45 -14.72 -0.96
CA GLY A 98 7.82 -14.20 -1.02
C GLY A 98 8.24 -13.61 0.32
N ALA A 99 9.47 -13.11 0.39
CA ALA A 99 10.04 -12.51 1.57
C ALA A 99 10.54 -11.09 1.30
N TYR A 100 10.38 -10.23 2.29
CA TYR A 100 10.79 -8.83 2.30
C TYR A 100 10.20 -8.01 1.14
N PRO A 101 8.87 -7.78 1.12
CA PRO A 101 8.22 -7.01 0.07
C PRO A 101 8.60 -5.53 0.16
N LYS A 102 9.52 -5.10 -0.71
CA LYS A 102 10.00 -3.71 -0.77
C LYS A 102 9.06 -2.77 -1.52
N ASP A 103 8.35 -3.28 -2.52
CA ASP A 103 7.41 -2.47 -3.29
C ASP A 103 6.17 -3.27 -3.69
N VAL A 104 5.13 -2.55 -4.05
CA VAL A 104 3.93 -3.07 -4.68
C VAL A 104 3.55 -2.19 -5.87
N ALA A 105 3.33 -2.77 -7.03
CA ALA A 105 2.76 -2.06 -8.16
C ALA A 105 1.27 -2.37 -8.29
N VAL A 106 0.48 -1.36 -8.62
CA VAL A 106 -0.96 -1.48 -8.84
C VAL A 106 -1.23 -1.35 -10.32
N PHE A 107 -1.89 -2.36 -10.91
CA PHE A 107 -2.23 -2.34 -12.32
C PHE A 107 -3.37 -1.35 -12.63
N PRO A 108 -3.39 -0.78 -13.85
CA PRO A 108 -4.42 0.19 -14.25
C PRO A 108 -5.84 -0.35 -14.22
N ASP A 109 -6.01 -1.68 -14.28
CA ASP A 109 -7.32 -2.34 -14.21
C ASP A 109 -7.98 -2.26 -12.81
N GLY A 110 -7.25 -1.75 -11.81
CA GLY A 110 -7.73 -1.60 -10.43
C GLY A 110 -7.99 -2.91 -9.69
N ARG A 111 -7.54 -4.06 -10.22
CA ARG A 111 -7.78 -5.39 -9.64
C ARG A 111 -6.52 -6.21 -9.44
N HIS A 112 -5.47 -5.96 -10.21
CA HIS A 112 -4.22 -6.70 -10.09
C HIS A 112 -3.14 -5.87 -9.43
N ILE A 113 -2.30 -6.54 -8.67
CA ILE A 113 -1.11 -5.97 -8.05
C ILE A 113 0.09 -6.91 -8.25
N ALA A 114 1.30 -6.33 -8.23
CA ALA A 114 2.54 -7.09 -8.19
C ALA A 114 3.30 -6.74 -6.92
N SER A 115 3.72 -7.75 -6.15
CA SER A 115 4.60 -7.59 -4.98
C SER A 115 6.04 -7.83 -5.39
N VAL A 116 6.92 -6.91 -5.03
CA VAL A 116 8.37 -6.97 -5.29
C VAL A 116 9.06 -7.48 -4.04
N ASN A 117 9.50 -8.74 -4.06
CA ASN A 117 9.98 -9.48 -2.89
C ASN A 117 11.52 -9.59 -2.93
N HIS A 118 12.19 -8.71 -2.20
CA HIS A 118 13.65 -8.52 -2.26
C HIS A 118 14.43 -9.77 -1.86
N ASP A 119 14.17 -10.30 -0.64
CA ASP A 119 14.98 -11.39 -0.10
C ASP A 119 14.70 -12.72 -0.79
N SER A 120 13.48 -12.95 -1.28
CA SER A 120 13.18 -14.14 -2.09
C SER A 120 13.55 -14.02 -3.55
N GLY A 121 14.00 -12.83 -4.01
CA GLY A 121 14.37 -12.61 -5.41
C GLY A 121 13.23 -12.88 -6.37
N THR A 122 12.02 -12.39 -6.08
CA THR A 122 10.82 -12.70 -6.88
C THR A 122 9.88 -11.52 -7.03
N ILE A 123 9.08 -11.57 -8.09
CA ILE A 123 7.87 -10.75 -8.24
C ILE A 123 6.67 -11.68 -8.26
N SER A 124 5.73 -11.47 -7.36
CA SER A 124 4.48 -12.23 -7.23
C SER A 124 3.30 -11.39 -7.65
N PHE A 125 2.33 -11.99 -8.34
CA PHE A 125 1.16 -11.31 -8.87
C PHE A 125 -0.10 -11.79 -8.17
N PHE A 126 -1.01 -10.85 -7.87
CA PHE A 126 -2.26 -11.15 -7.19
C PHE A 126 -3.42 -10.41 -7.85
N LYS A 127 -4.58 -11.07 -7.86
CA LYS A 127 -5.87 -10.44 -8.05
C LYS A 127 -6.43 -10.10 -6.66
N VAL A 128 -6.92 -8.88 -6.50
CA VAL A 128 -7.53 -8.40 -5.25
C VAL A 128 -9.03 -8.61 -5.32
N ASP A 129 -9.57 -9.32 -4.34
CA ASP A 129 -11.01 -9.40 -4.08
C ASP A 129 -11.33 -8.49 -2.90
N TYR A 130 -11.82 -7.31 -3.19
CA TYR A 130 -12.08 -6.27 -2.17
C TYR A 130 -13.28 -6.61 -1.29
N GLU A 131 -14.25 -7.38 -1.80
CA GLU A 131 -15.46 -7.74 -1.05
C GLU A 131 -15.14 -8.81 -0.01
N LYS A 132 -14.35 -9.81 -0.40
CA LYS A 132 -13.94 -10.91 0.49
C LYS A 132 -12.67 -10.60 1.28
N GLY A 133 -11.96 -9.52 0.95
CA GLY A 133 -10.68 -9.18 1.57
C GLY A 133 -9.59 -10.20 1.28
N LEU A 134 -9.47 -10.66 0.02
CA LEU A 134 -8.53 -11.70 -0.38
C LEU A 134 -7.51 -11.20 -1.42
N LEU A 135 -6.31 -11.76 -1.34
CA LEU A 135 -5.28 -11.69 -2.38
C LEU A 135 -5.15 -13.06 -3.02
N VAL A 136 -5.62 -13.20 -4.25
CA VAL A 136 -5.59 -14.47 -5.00
C VAL A 136 -4.39 -14.45 -5.92
N MET A 137 -3.43 -15.34 -5.69
CA MET A 137 -2.22 -15.42 -6.50
C MET A 137 -2.54 -15.75 -7.95
N SER A 138 -1.98 -14.97 -8.89
CA SER A 138 -2.19 -15.08 -10.33
C SER A 138 -0.96 -15.69 -11.00
N GLY A 139 -0.85 -17.02 -10.95
CA GLY A 139 0.25 -17.76 -11.56
C GLY A 139 1.50 -17.88 -10.69
N ARG A 140 2.62 -18.27 -11.31
CA ARG A 140 3.90 -18.44 -10.62
C ARG A 140 4.62 -17.10 -10.47
N SER A 141 5.37 -16.94 -9.38
CA SER A 141 6.28 -15.81 -9.21
C SER A 141 7.39 -15.84 -10.26
N ILE A 142 7.80 -14.65 -10.70
CA ILE A 142 8.88 -14.48 -11.65
C ILE A 142 10.17 -14.23 -10.86
N PRO A 143 11.27 -14.97 -11.12
CA PRO A 143 12.55 -14.72 -10.47
C PRO A 143 13.18 -13.43 -10.99
N VAL A 144 13.60 -12.56 -10.05
CA VAL A 144 14.32 -11.31 -10.32
C VAL A 144 15.30 -11.09 -9.17
N ASN A 145 16.60 -10.95 -9.48
CA ASN A 145 17.59 -10.82 -8.42
C ASN A 145 17.43 -9.53 -7.62
N GLU A 146 17.22 -9.64 -6.31
CA GLU A 146 17.16 -8.55 -5.34
C GLU A 146 16.30 -7.33 -5.79
N PRO A 147 15.05 -7.52 -6.25
CA PRO A 147 14.27 -6.43 -6.81
C PRO A 147 13.89 -5.43 -5.69
N ASN A 148 13.99 -4.13 -5.97
CA ASN A 148 13.75 -3.07 -5.00
C ASN A 148 12.49 -2.25 -5.27
N CYS A 149 12.18 -1.99 -6.52
CA CYS A 149 11.01 -1.21 -6.91
C CYS A 149 10.51 -1.63 -8.29
N CYS A 150 9.25 -1.31 -8.58
CA CYS A 150 8.68 -1.52 -9.89
C CYS A 150 7.75 -0.36 -10.28
N ALA A 151 7.58 -0.19 -11.58
CA ALA A 151 6.63 0.72 -12.16
C ALA A 151 5.85 -0.01 -13.26
N ILE A 152 4.57 0.30 -13.37
CA ILE A 152 3.71 -0.18 -14.46
C ILE A 152 3.45 0.99 -15.40
N VAL A 153 3.75 0.80 -16.66
CA VAL A 153 3.52 1.78 -17.71
C VAL A 153 2.61 1.16 -18.76
N LYS A 154 1.56 1.89 -19.14
CA LYS A 154 0.74 1.51 -20.30
C LYS A 154 1.56 1.75 -21.57
N ILE A 155 1.74 0.74 -22.40
CA ILE A 155 2.40 0.83 -23.69
C ILE A 155 1.33 0.69 -24.78
N GLY A 156 1.25 1.66 -25.65
CA GLY A 156 0.24 1.74 -26.73
C GLY A 156 -1.08 2.34 -26.29
N ASP A 157 -1.93 2.56 -27.28
CA ASP A 157 -3.31 3.10 -27.09
C ASP A 157 -4.26 2.09 -26.45
#